data_09f2a36931b808329330335e17166a1e
#
_entry.id   09f2a36931b808329330335e17166a1e
#
_cell.length_a   1.000
_cell.length_b   1.000
_cell.length_c   1.000
_cell.angle_alpha   90.00
_cell.angle_beta   90.00
_cell.angle_gamma   90.00
#
_symmetry.space_group_name_H-M   'P 1'
#
loop_
_entity.id
_entity.type
_entity.pdbx_description
1 polymer ?
#
loop_
_entity_poly.entity_id
_entity_poly.type
_entity_poly.pdbx_seq_one_letter_code
_entity_poly.pdbx_strand_id
1 'polypeptide(L)'
;MYDRANASANLPPARVLVVDDEESLVDMLTTALRFTGYEVASEFSGFDALRAVKESPPDLIVLDVNMPDLDGFEVCRRIRRDGVDSPVIFLTARDAPDDLRAGFSHGGDDYLTKPFSLEELSLRIEAVLRRVRGSDDAPHRLTCGELVLDEDAHQVHVGDLEVELSPTEFRLLRYLMLNQGRVLSKLQILDYVWEYDFGGNAGVVETYVSYLRRKLDGDGPSLIRTVRGVGYALRQPSESA
;
A
#
# COMPACT_ATOMS: atom_id res chain seq x y z
N MET A 1 16.16 27.41 -8.42
CA MET A 1 15.68 27.42 -7.04
C MET A 1 14.16 27.54 -7.14
N TYR A 2 13.48 26.39 -7.34
CA TYR A 2 12.01 26.33 -7.49
C TYR A 2 11.44 25.71 -6.24
N ASP A 3 10.61 26.51 -5.59
CA ASP A 3 9.90 26.22 -4.33
C ASP A 3 8.79 25.18 -4.59
N ARG A 4 9.06 23.91 -4.28
CA ARG A 4 8.11 22.80 -4.40
C ARG A 4 7.29 22.55 -3.12
N ALA A 5 7.37 23.45 -2.15
CA ALA A 5 6.75 23.27 -0.83
C ALA A 5 5.31 23.82 -0.71
N ASN A 6 4.68 24.36 -1.78
CA ASN A 6 3.45 25.15 -1.61
C ASN A 6 2.21 24.68 -2.39
N ALA A 7 2.21 23.49 -2.98
CA ALA A 7 1.01 22.98 -3.69
C ALA A 7 0.07 22.13 -2.81
N SER A 8 0.54 21.60 -1.67
CA SER A 8 -0.29 20.80 -0.74
C SER A 8 -1.01 21.61 0.35
N ALA A 9 -0.84 22.92 0.38
CA ALA A 9 -1.28 23.77 1.50
C ALA A 9 -2.76 24.18 1.47
N ASN A 10 -3.60 23.67 0.55
CA ASN A 10 -4.97 24.20 0.39
C ASN A 10 -6.10 23.16 0.46
N LEU A 11 -5.82 21.89 0.76
CA LEU A 11 -6.86 20.89 1.00
C LEU A 11 -7.11 20.79 2.53
N PRO A 12 -8.38 20.67 2.96
CA PRO A 12 -8.68 20.39 4.35
C PRO A 12 -8.02 19.10 4.80
N PRO A 13 -7.66 18.97 6.10
CA PRO A 13 -7.08 17.75 6.62
C PRO A 13 -7.98 16.54 6.32
N ALA A 14 -7.37 15.42 5.95
CA ALA A 14 -8.12 14.21 5.67
C ALA A 14 -8.77 13.69 6.95
N ARG A 15 -10.01 13.25 6.84
CA ARG A 15 -10.79 12.65 7.92
C ARG A 15 -10.59 11.15 7.94
N VAL A 16 -9.98 10.65 9.01
CA VAL A 16 -9.73 9.22 9.22
C VAL A 16 -10.63 8.72 10.35
N LEU A 17 -11.36 7.63 10.12
CA LEU A 17 -12.09 6.91 11.16
C LEU A 17 -11.27 5.71 11.61
N VAL A 18 -10.97 5.62 12.90
CA VAL A 18 -10.29 4.47 13.52
C VAL A 18 -11.31 3.65 14.28
N VAL A 19 -11.38 2.33 14.00
CA VAL A 19 -12.34 1.41 14.60
C VAL A 19 -11.62 0.16 15.11
N ASP A 20 -11.63 -0.05 16.41
CA ASP A 20 -11.04 -1.21 17.08
C ASP A 20 -11.67 -1.34 18.47
N ASP A 21 -11.92 -2.53 18.98
CA ASP A 21 -12.50 -2.72 20.32
C ASP A 21 -11.46 -2.54 21.45
N GLU A 22 -10.18 -2.47 21.11
CA GLU A 22 -9.10 -2.18 22.05
C GLU A 22 -8.92 -0.66 22.24
N GLU A 23 -9.55 -0.11 23.30
CA GLU A 23 -9.53 1.34 23.60
C GLU A 23 -8.11 1.92 23.63
N SER A 24 -7.14 1.21 24.22
CA SER A 24 -5.75 1.67 24.32
C SER A 24 -5.08 1.82 22.95
N LEU A 25 -5.36 0.94 22.01
CA LEU A 25 -4.85 1.01 20.64
C LEU A 25 -5.51 2.18 19.91
N VAL A 26 -6.82 2.34 20.03
CA VAL A 26 -7.56 3.45 19.41
C VAL A 26 -7.06 4.81 19.89
N ASP A 27 -6.86 4.97 21.18
CA ASP A 27 -6.34 6.22 21.78
C ASP A 27 -4.93 6.55 21.27
N MET A 28 -4.07 5.53 21.20
CA MET A 28 -2.72 5.68 20.69
C MET A 28 -2.73 6.09 19.21
N LEU A 29 -3.49 5.39 18.37
CA LEU A 29 -3.62 5.66 16.95
C LEU A 29 -4.22 7.05 16.69
N THR A 30 -5.29 7.38 17.40
CA THR A 30 -5.97 8.69 17.29
C THR A 30 -5.02 9.83 17.62
N THR A 31 -4.26 9.71 18.71
CA THR A 31 -3.28 10.73 19.12
C THR A 31 -2.18 10.89 18.08
N ALA A 32 -1.62 9.79 17.60
CA ALA A 32 -0.53 9.81 16.64
C ALA A 32 -0.96 10.37 15.28
N LEU A 33 -2.12 9.95 14.76
CA LEU A 33 -2.65 10.42 13.48
C LEU A 33 -3.06 11.90 13.53
N ARG A 34 -3.60 12.37 14.65
CA ARG A 34 -3.84 13.82 14.85
C ARG A 34 -2.55 14.63 14.83
N PHE A 35 -1.48 14.10 15.44
CA PHE A 35 -0.17 14.75 15.44
C PHE A 35 0.42 14.86 14.02
N THR A 36 0.12 13.91 13.13
CA THR A 36 0.52 13.96 11.71
C THR A 36 -0.39 14.81 10.83
N GLY A 37 -1.43 15.44 11.41
CA GLY A 37 -2.27 16.44 10.72
C GLY A 37 -3.60 15.91 10.17
N TYR A 38 -4.01 14.68 10.51
CA TYR A 38 -5.33 14.16 10.16
C TYR A 38 -6.42 14.64 11.13
N GLU A 39 -7.65 14.80 10.63
CA GLU A 39 -8.83 14.87 11.47
C GLU A 39 -9.28 13.43 11.79
N VAL A 40 -9.27 13.05 13.08
CA VAL A 40 -9.51 11.65 13.47
C VAL A 40 -10.75 11.53 14.33
N ALA A 41 -11.71 10.70 13.86
CA ALA A 41 -12.79 10.15 14.65
C ALA A 41 -12.44 8.72 15.08
N SER A 42 -13.03 8.26 16.17
CA SER A 42 -12.78 6.91 16.70
C SER A 42 -14.08 6.27 17.18
N GLU A 43 -14.22 4.96 16.92
CA GLU A 43 -15.33 4.13 17.39
C GLU A 43 -14.77 2.81 17.90
N PHE A 44 -15.50 2.17 18.83
CA PHE A 44 -15.04 0.97 19.53
C PHE A 44 -15.87 -0.26 19.18
N SER A 45 -16.80 -0.14 18.23
CA SER A 45 -17.65 -1.23 17.79
C SER A 45 -18.01 -1.09 16.31
N GLY A 46 -18.32 -2.22 15.66
CA GLY A 46 -18.73 -2.22 14.27
C GLY A 46 -20.07 -1.53 14.03
N PHE A 47 -21.02 -1.62 14.99
CA PHE A 47 -22.29 -0.91 14.87
C PHE A 47 -22.14 0.61 15.00
N ASP A 48 -21.26 1.09 15.89
CA ASP A 48 -20.98 2.51 16.03
C ASP A 48 -20.24 3.05 14.82
N ALA A 49 -19.31 2.27 14.26
CA ALA A 49 -18.64 2.60 13.00
C ALA A 49 -19.63 2.80 11.85
N LEU A 50 -20.61 1.90 11.67
CA LEU A 50 -21.65 2.06 10.65
C LEU A 50 -22.47 3.33 10.83
N ARG A 51 -22.79 3.70 12.07
CA ARG A 51 -23.50 4.94 12.39
C ARG A 51 -22.64 6.15 12.07
N ALA A 52 -21.38 6.18 12.51
CA ALA A 52 -20.43 7.27 12.29
C ALA A 52 -20.20 7.52 10.80
N VAL A 53 -20.00 6.46 10.01
CA VAL A 53 -19.82 6.56 8.55
C VAL A 53 -21.06 7.14 7.88
N LYS A 54 -22.26 6.75 8.31
CA LYS A 54 -23.52 7.26 7.74
C LYS A 54 -23.75 8.74 8.08
N GLU A 55 -23.43 9.15 9.30
CA GLU A 55 -23.59 10.55 9.75
C GLU A 55 -22.57 11.47 9.09
N SER A 56 -21.35 11.00 8.91
CA SER A 56 -20.25 11.78 8.39
C SER A 56 -19.19 10.90 7.72
N PRO A 57 -19.34 10.61 6.40
CA PRO A 57 -18.41 9.75 5.68
C PRO A 57 -16.96 10.22 5.82
N PRO A 58 -16.03 9.37 6.29
CA PRO A 58 -14.61 9.71 6.37
C PRO A 58 -13.93 9.57 5.01
N ASP A 59 -12.75 10.19 4.86
CA ASP A 59 -11.90 10.01 3.68
C ASP A 59 -11.19 8.65 3.68
N LEU A 60 -11.03 8.01 4.86
CA LEU A 60 -10.43 6.68 5.02
C LEU A 60 -10.88 6.06 6.35
N ILE A 61 -11.02 4.73 6.36
CA ILE A 61 -11.35 3.94 7.54
C ILE A 61 -10.19 3.00 7.86
N VAL A 62 -9.69 3.02 9.09
CA VAL A 62 -8.81 2.00 9.66
C VAL A 62 -9.70 1.11 10.52
N LEU A 63 -9.82 -0.16 10.19
CA LEU A 63 -10.86 -1.04 10.70
C LEU A 63 -10.29 -2.38 11.19
N ASP A 64 -10.45 -2.67 12.46
CA ASP A 64 -10.12 -4.01 12.97
C ASP A 64 -11.07 -5.06 12.39
N VAL A 65 -10.50 -6.22 12.06
CA VAL A 65 -11.28 -7.36 11.57
C VAL A 65 -12.01 -8.06 12.71
N ASN A 66 -11.34 -8.27 13.85
CA ASN A 66 -11.78 -9.15 14.91
C ASN A 66 -12.52 -8.43 16.04
N MET A 67 -13.64 -7.78 15.75
CA MET A 67 -14.46 -7.12 16.76
C MET A 67 -15.58 -8.05 17.27
N PRO A 68 -15.94 -7.96 18.58
CA PRO A 68 -16.85 -8.90 19.21
C PRO A 68 -18.33 -8.74 18.78
N ASP A 69 -18.73 -7.55 18.33
CA ASP A 69 -20.12 -7.24 17.99
C ASP A 69 -20.43 -7.47 16.51
N LEU A 70 -19.55 -7.02 15.63
CA LEU A 70 -19.70 -7.14 14.18
C LEU A 70 -18.30 -7.20 13.54
N ASP A 71 -18.05 -8.29 12.83
CA ASP A 71 -16.82 -8.52 12.08
C ASP A 71 -16.51 -7.36 11.10
N GLY A 72 -15.26 -6.92 11.03
CA GLY A 72 -14.83 -5.79 10.21
C GLY A 72 -15.14 -5.98 8.72
N PHE A 73 -15.08 -7.20 8.20
CA PHE A 73 -15.45 -7.48 6.80
C PHE A 73 -16.95 -7.26 6.58
N GLU A 74 -17.78 -7.62 7.55
CA GLU A 74 -19.22 -7.37 7.48
C GLU A 74 -19.52 -5.87 7.59
N VAL A 75 -18.79 -5.13 8.42
CA VAL A 75 -18.87 -3.66 8.49
C VAL A 75 -18.58 -3.08 7.11
N CYS A 76 -17.47 -3.45 6.48
CA CYS A 76 -17.09 -2.98 5.15
C CYS A 76 -18.15 -3.31 4.09
N ARG A 77 -18.67 -4.54 4.08
CA ARG A 77 -19.75 -4.94 3.16
C ARG A 77 -20.99 -4.07 3.29
N ARG A 78 -21.41 -3.73 4.53
CA ARG A 78 -22.56 -2.86 4.77
C ARG A 78 -22.30 -1.44 4.31
N ILE A 79 -21.10 -0.90 4.59
CA ILE A 79 -20.67 0.42 4.11
C ILE A 79 -20.77 0.49 2.58
N ARG A 80 -20.24 -0.51 1.87
CA ARG A 80 -20.29 -0.58 0.40
C ARG A 80 -21.73 -0.71 -0.13
N ARG A 81 -22.56 -1.54 0.52
CA ARG A 81 -23.99 -1.68 0.15
C ARG A 81 -24.76 -0.37 0.32
N ASP A 82 -24.40 0.45 1.29
CA ASP A 82 -25.02 1.74 1.55
C ASP A 82 -24.45 2.86 0.63
N GLY A 83 -23.59 2.50 -0.34
CA GLY A 83 -23.06 3.41 -1.37
C GLY A 83 -21.92 4.31 -0.89
N VAL A 84 -21.23 3.96 0.20
CA VAL A 84 -20.08 4.70 0.68
C VAL A 84 -18.79 4.04 0.19
N ASP A 85 -18.00 4.79 -0.58
CA ASP A 85 -16.76 4.32 -1.23
C ASP A 85 -15.48 4.72 -0.46
N SER A 86 -15.61 5.18 0.80
CA SER A 86 -14.44 5.48 1.64
C SER A 86 -13.49 4.28 1.69
N PRO A 87 -12.20 4.45 1.38
CA PRO A 87 -11.25 3.35 1.41
C PRO A 87 -11.08 2.78 2.82
N VAL A 88 -10.82 1.47 2.90
CA VAL A 88 -10.69 0.72 4.14
C VAL A 88 -9.32 0.04 4.21
N ILE A 89 -8.56 0.35 5.27
CA ILE A 89 -7.37 -0.40 5.67
C ILE A 89 -7.79 -1.32 6.82
N PHE A 90 -7.73 -2.63 6.59
CA PHE A 90 -8.02 -3.60 7.63
C PHE A 90 -6.83 -3.81 8.55
N LEU A 91 -7.08 -3.83 9.87
CA LEU A 91 -6.14 -4.34 10.86
C LEU A 91 -6.50 -5.80 11.15
N THR A 92 -5.53 -6.70 11.07
CA THR A 92 -5.78 -8.15 11.23
C THR A 92 -4.75 -8.82 12.13
N ALA A 93 -5.16 -9.87 12.85
CA ALA A 93 -4.21 -10.69 13.60
C ALA A 93 -3.42 -11.62 12.65
N ARG A 94 -2.21 -12.00 13.06
CA ARG A 94 -1.22 -12.75 12.27
C ARG A 94 -1.66 -14.16 11.81
N ASP A 95 -2.72 -14.71 12.37
CA ASP A 95 -3.08 -16.11 12.23
C ASP A 95 -4.24 -16.39 11.26
N ALA A 96 -4.59 -15.45 10.37
CA ALA A 96 -5.71 -15.56 9.46
C ALA A 96 -5.32 -15.56 7.96
N PRO A 97 -4.57 -16.57 7.46
CA PRO A 97 -4.21 -16.65 6.03
C PRO A 97 -5.43 -16.83 5.10
N ASP A 98 -6.51 -17.43 5.61
CA ASP A 98 -7.75 -17.64 4.85
C ASP A 98 -8.63 -16.37 4.81
N ASP A 99 -8.53 -15.50 5.82
CA ASP A 99 -9.25 -14.23 5.85
C ASP A 99 -8.66 -13.21 4.87
N LEU A 100 -7.35 -13.24 4.61
CA LEU A 100 -6.71 -12.40 3.59
C LEU A 100 -7.24 -12.69 2.17
N ARG A 101 -7.50 -13.95 1.83
CA ARG A 101 -8.09 -14.33 0.54
C ARG A 101 -9.57 -13.94 0.45
N ALA A 102 -10.29 -14.06 1.55
CA ALA A 102 -11.67 -13.59 1.66
C ALA A 102 -11.75 -12.06 1.62
N GLY A 103 -10.82 -11.37 2.25
CA GLY A 103 -10.79 -9.91 2.38
C GLY A 103 -10.67 -9.15 1.05
N PHE A 104 -9.86 -9.62 0.11
CA PHE A 104 -9.79 -9.02 -1.24
C PHE A 104 -11.12 -9.11 -2.01
N SER A 105 -11.95 -10.11 -1.71
CA SER A 105 -13.32 -10.23 -2.27
C SER A 105 -14.35 -9.36 -1.56
N HIS A 106 -14.02 -8.72 -0.42
CA HIS A 106 -14.96 -7.94 0.41
C HIS A 106 -14.77 -6.41 0.30
N GLY A 107 -13.93 -5.92 -0.62
CA GLY A 107 -13.84 -4.51 -0.95
C GLY A 107 -12.92 -3.68 -0.04
N GLY A 108 -11.95 -4.29 0.63
CA GLY A 108 -10.87 -3.58 1.33
C GLY A 108 -9.80 -3.09 0.35
N ASP A 109 -9.20 -1.94 0.66
CA ASP A 109 -8.20 -1.27 -0.18
C ASP A 109 -6.76 -1.60 0.24
N ASP A 110 -6.53 -1.95 1.51
CA ASP A 110 -5.25 -2.40 2.05
C ASP A 110 -5.43 -3.19 3.35
N TYR A 111 -4.38 -3.91 3.77
CA TYR A 111 -4.34 -4.75 4.98
C TYR A 111 -3.06 -4.50 5.76
N LEU A 112 -3.18 -4.46 7.09
CA LEU A 112 -2.06 -4.29 8.00
C LEU A 112 -2.14 -5.31 9.14
N THR A 113 -1.11 -6.13 9.28
CA THR A 113 -1.08 -7.21 10.27
C THR A 113 -0.61 -6.70 11.63
N LYS A 114 -1.33 -6.99 12.70
CA LYS A 114 -0.90 -6.75 14.08
C LYS A 114 0.18 -7.79 14.50
N PRO A 115 1.31 -7.36 15.16
CA PRO A 115 1.66 -6.00 15.53
C PRO A 115 2.30 -5.21 14.38
N PHE A 116 1.98 -3.93 14.26
CA PHE A 116 2.49 -3.00 13.25
C PHE A 116 3.13 -1.75 13.88
N SER A 117 3.87 -0.99 13.10
CA SER A 117 4.40 0.30 13.52
C SER A 117 3.47 1.44 13.09
N LEU A 118 3.47 2.54 13.88
CA LEU A 118 2.75 3.76 13.50
C LEU A 118 3.25 4.35 12.18
N GLU A 119 4.54 4.23 11.91
CA GLU A 119 5.14 4.67 10.65
C GLU A 119 4.59 3.89 9.47
N GLU A 120 4.45 2.57 9.59
CA GLU A 120 3.88 1.71 8.57
C GLU A 120 2.42 2.06 8.29
N LEU A 121 1.59 2.21 9.33
CA LEU A 121 0.20 2.63 9.17
C LEU A 121 0.10 4.00 8.49
N SER A 122 0.91 4.98 8.92
CA SER A 122 0.91 6.32 8.33
C SER A 122 1.24 6.32 6.84
N LEU A 123 2.26 5.55 6.44
CA LEU A 123 2.64 5.39 5.03
C LEU A 123 1.52 4.76 4.19
N ARG A 124 0.80 3.78 4.74
CA ARG A 124 -0.34 3.15 4.08
C ARG A 124 -1.53 4.12 3.94
N ILE A 125 -1.85 4.86 5.00
CA ILE A 125 -2.89 5.90 4.96
C ILE A 125 -2.57 6.95 3.88
N GLU A 126 -1.35 7.47 3.84
CA GLU A 126 -0.91 8.42 2.82
C GLU A 126 -1.05 7.85 1.40
N ALA A 127 -0.63 6.60 1.19
CA ALA A 127 -0.70 5.94 -0.11
C ALA A 127 -2.15 5.76 -0.57
N VAL A 128 -3.05 5.33 0.32
CA VAL A 128 -4.47 5.12 0.02
C VAL A 128 -5.19 6.45 -0.21
N LEU A 129 -4.98 7.45 0.66
CA LEU A 129 -5.60 8.78 0.51
C LEU A 129 -5.14 9.51 -0.75
N ARG A 130 -3.85 9.38 -1.11
CA ARG A 130 -3.32 9.95 -2.36
C ARG A 130 -4.02 9.36 -3.57
N ARG A 131 -4.30 8.04 -3.57
CA ARG A 131 -5.02 7.35 -4.64
C ARG A 131 -6.45 7.86 -4.80
N VAL A 132 -7.16 8.11 -3.70
CA VAL A 132 -8.59 8.49 -3.70
C VAL A 132 -8.81 10.00 -3.90
N ARG A 133 -7.96 10.83 -3.30
CA ARG A 133 -8.10 12.30 -3.41
C ARG A 133 -7.74 12.85 -4.78
N GLY A 134 -7.25 11.98 -5.70
CA GLY A 134 -6.92 12.37 -7.05
C GLY A 134 -6.24 13.74 -7.04
N SER A 135 -4.97 13.81 -6.68
CA SER A 135 -4.20 14.97 -7.11
C SER A 135 -4.11 14.85 -8.63
N ASP A 136 -4.98 15.54 -9.33
CA ASP A 136 -5.20 15.55 -10.78
C ASP A 136 -3.96 15.96 -11.61
N ASP A 137 -2.75 15.81 -11.10
CA ASP A 137 -1.53 16.26 -11.75
C ASP A 137 -0.37 15.24 -11.84
N ALA A 138 -0.57 14.01 -11.44
CA ALA A 138 0.35 12.94 -11.89
C ALA A 138 -0.43 11.62 -11.97
N PRO A 139 -0.53 10.99 -13.13
CA PRO A 139 -1.04 9.63 -13.21
C PRO A 139 -0.24 8.76 -12.24
N HIS A 140 -0.92 7.81 -11.54
CA HIS A 140 -0.27 6.83 -10.64
C HIS A 140 0.67 5.91 -11.45
N ARG A 141 1.51 6.52 -12.26
CA ARG A 141 2.47 5.90 -13.15
C ARG A 141 3.87 6.11 -12.64
N LEU A 142 4.45 5.03 -12.16
CA LEU A 142 5.89 5.00 -11.91
C LEU A 142 6.60 4.78 -13.25
N THR A 143 7.65 5.54 -13.51
CA THR A 143 8.39 5.45 -14.78
C THR A 143 9.87 5.26 -14.56
N CYS A 144 10.49 4.40 -15.37
CA CYS A 144 11.95 4.20 -15.40
C CYS A 144 12.39 3.92 -16.85
N GLY A 145 12.73 4.98 -17.59
CA GLY A 145 12.93 4.90 -19.05
C GLY A 145 11.63 4.56 -19.74
N GLU A 146 11.63 3.51 -20.55
CA GLU A 146 10.43 3.00 -21.25
C GLU A 146 9.54 2.13 -20.37
N LEU A 147 9.99 1.77 -19.16
CA LEU A 147 9.19 1.01 -18.21
C LEU A 147 8.19 1.94 -17.51
N VAL A 148 6.91 1.60 -17.62
CA VAL A 148 5.80 2.30 -16.99
C VAL A 148 4.99 1.30 -16.18
N LEU A 149 4.75 1.60 -14.90
CA LEU A 149 3.83 0.86 -14.04
C LEU A 149 2.68 1.78 -13.67
N ASP A 150 1.47 1.41 -14.10
CA ASP A 150 0.23 2.09 -13.76
C ASP A 150 -0.38 1.40 -12.54
N GLU A 151 -0.35 2.08 -11.39
CA GLU A 151 -0.85 1.53 -10.12
C GLU A 151 -2.37 1.39 -10.12
N ASP A 152 -3.09 2.28 -10.80
CA ASP A 152 -4.55 2.30 -10.82
C ASP A 152 -5.12 1.25 -11.76
N ALA A 153 -4.54 1.13 -12.96
CA ALA A 153 -4.91 0.11 -13.92
C ALA A 153 -4.32 -1.27 -13.56
N HIS A 154 -3.37 -1.34 -12.60
CA HIS A 154 -2.60 -2.54 -12.27
C HIS A 154 -1.87 -3.14 -13.49
N GLN A 155 -1.38 -2.27 -14.36
CA GLN A 155 -0.75 -2.61 -15.63
C GLN A 155 0.73 -2.19 -15.66
N VAL A 156 1.51 -2.94 -16.42
CA VAL A 156 2.93 -2.65 -16.65
C VAL A 156 3.19 -2.66 -18.15
N HIS A 157 3.93 -1.66 -18.62
CA HIS A 157 4.34 -1.53 -20.01
C HIS A 157 5.84 -1.31 -20.11
N VAL A 158 6.45 -1.86 -21.16
CA VAL A 158 7.82 -1.53 -21.60
C VAL A 158 7.72 -1.00 -23.04
N GLY A 159 7.89 0.31 -23.22
CA GLY A 159 7.52 0.97 -24.46
C GLY A 159 6.02 0.77 -24.74
N ASP A 160 5.70 0.26 -25.94
CA ASP A 160 4.31 -0.02 -26.34
C ASP A 160 3.80 -1.41 -25.98
N LEU A 161 4.63 -2.24 -25.32
CA LEU A 161 4.29 -3.63 -24.97
C LEU A 161 3.76 -3.73 -23.55
N GLU A 162 2.55 -4.26 -23.38
CA GLU A 162 2.01 -4.64 -22.09
C GLU A 162 2.68 -5.92 -21.58
N VAL A 163 3.08 -5.91 -20.29
CA VAL A 163 3.77 -7.03 -19.64
C VAL A 163 2.91 -7.56 -18.50
N GLU A 164 2.44 -8.80 -18.66
CA GLU A 164 1.67 -9.48 -17.60
C GLU A 164 2.57 -9.89 -16.43
N LEU A 165 2.26 -9.36 -15.23
CA LEU A 165 2.92 -9.70 -13.99
C LEU A 165 1.95 -10.40 -13.03
N SER A 166 2.48 -11.38 -12.27
CA SER A 166 1.74 -11.89 -11.12
C SER A 166 1.66 -10.83 -10.01
N PRO A 167 0.73 -10.94 -9.04
CA PRO A 167 0.61 -9.98 -7.95
C PRO A 167 1.91 -9.77 -7.16
N THR A 168 2.69 -10.82 -6.96
CA THR A 168 3.99 -10.73 -6.26
C THR A 168 5.07 -10.05 -7.12
N GLU A 169 5.11 -10.35 -8.43
CA GLU A 169 6.02 -9.67 -9.36
C GLU A 169 5.68 -8.18 -9.47
N PHE A 170 4.39 -7.83 -9.52
CA PHE A 170 3.93 -6.46 -9.55
C PHE A 170 4.36 -5.69 -8.28
N ARG A 171 4.13 -6.26 -7.08
CA ARG A 171 4.57 -5.67 -5.80
C ARG A 171 6.09 -5.48 -5.74
N LEU A 172 6.86 -6.46 -6.19
CA LEU A 172 8.32 -6.37 -6.25
C LEU A 172 8.78 -5.25 -7.19
N LEU A 173 8.21 -5.20 -8.40
CA LEU A 173 8.54 -4.16 -9.37
C LEU A 173 8.18 -2.77 -8.85
N ARG A 174 6.99 -2.61 -8.30
CA ARG A 174 6.53 -1.38 -7.67
C ARG A 174 7.50 -0.90 -6.59
N TYR A 175 7.92 -1.79 -5.70
CA TYR A 175 8.86 -1.44 -4.63
C TYR A 175 10.23 -1.00 -5.16
N LEU A 176 10.73 -1.67 -6.18
CA LEU A 176 11.97 -1.27 -6.86
C LEU A 176 11.83 0.09 -7.55
N MET A 177 10.68 0.38 -8.17
CA MET A 177 10.42 1.65 -8.85
C MET A 177 10.26 2.81 -7.87
N LEU A 178 9.59 2.63 -6.75
CA LEU A 178 9.49 3.63 -5.68
C LEU A 178 10.86 3.99 -5.08
N ASN A 179 11.80 3.07 -5.12
CA ASN A 179 13.16 3.24 -4.64
C ASN A 179 14.19 3.35 -5.78
N GLN A 180 13.78 3.86 -6.93
CA GLN A 180 14.65 4.00 -8.11
C GLN A 180 15.98 4.67 -7.77
N GLY A 181 17.08 4.10 -8.25
CA GLY A 181 18.42 4.60 -8.02
C GLY A 181 19.06 4.16 -6.69
N ARG A 182 18.27 3.67 -5.73
CA ARG A 182 18.76 3.15 -4.43
C ARG A 182 19.02 1.65 -4.51
N VAL A 183 19.97 1.19 -3.72
CA VAL A 183 20.24 -0.25 -3.55
C VAL A 183 19.39 -0.76 -2.38
N LEU A 184 18.52 -1.72 -2.66
CA LEU A 184 17.70 -2.40 -1.65
C LEU A 184 18.34 -3.74 -1.29
N SER A 185 18.52 -4.00 -0.01
CA SER A 185 18.98 -5.31 0.46
C SER A 185 17.91 -6.39 0.23
N LYS A 186 18.34 -7.66 0.17
CA LYS A 186 17.39 -8.78 0.04
C LYS A 186 16.40 -8.84 1.19
N LEU A 187 16.82 -8.47 2.40
CA LEU A 187 15.95 -8.44 3.57
C LEU A 187 14.88 -7.35 3.44
N GLN A 188 15.25 -6.13 3.05
CA GLN A 188 14.27 -5.06 2.81
C GLN A 188 13.24 -5.43 1.74
N ILE A 189 13.69 -6.09 0.66
CA ILE A 189 12.78 -6.57 -0.38
C ILE A 189 11.88 -7.68 0.15
N LEU A 190 12.43 -8.62 0.92
CA LEU A 190 11.69 -9.72 1.50
C LEU A 190 10.60 -9.21 2.45
N ASP A 191 10.97 -8.31 3.37
CA ASP A 191 10.04 -7.72 4.34
C ASP A 191 8.89 -6.98 3.66
N TYR A 192 9.17 -6.21 2.61
CA TYR A 192 8.16 -5.43 1.91
C TYR A 192 7.23 -6.27 1.03
N VAL A 193 7.77 -7.27 0.31
CA VAL A 193 7.01 -8.00 -0.71
C VAL A 193 6.32 -9.24 -0.14
N TRP A 194 6.93 -9.90 0.87
CA TRP A 194 6.46 -11.18 1.41
C TRP A 194 6.02 -11.14 2.88
N GLU A 195 6.03 -9.94 3.53
CA GLU A 195 5.47 -9.75 4.86
C GLU A 195 5.81 -10.89 5.85
N TYR A 196 7.07 -11.01 6.24
CA TYR A 196 7.57 -11.90 7.32
C TYR A 196 7.29 -13.42 7.23
N ASP A 197 6.52 -13.92 6.25
CA ASP A 197 6.00 -15.29 6.28
C ASP A 197 6.86 -16.35 5.53
N PHE A 198 8.04 -15.97 5.06
CA PHE A 198 8.89 -16.88 4.28
C PHE A 198 10.06 -17.50 5.06
N GLY A 199 9.90 -17.87 6.34
CA GLY A 199 10.88 -18.70 7.05
C GLY A 199 12.37 -18.36 6.82
N GLY A 200 12.71 -17.13 6.45
CA GLY A 200 14.07 -16.63 6.26
C GLY A 200 14.75 -17.03 4.94
N ASN A 201 14.06 -17.61 3.96
CA ASN A 201 14.71 -17.99 2.68
C ASN A 201 14.84 -16.80 1.72
N ALA A 202 15.92 -16.01 1.85
CA ALA A 202 16.24 -14.89 0.98
C ALA A 202 16.42 -15.27 -0.51
N GLY A 203 16.51 -16.56 -0.84
CA GLY A 203 16.61 -17.07 -2.22
C GLY A 203 15.34 -16.81 -3.05
N VAL A 204 14.20 -16.61 -2.41
CA VAL A 204 12.95 -16.27 -3.11
C VAL A 204 13.07 -14.94 -3.87
N VAL A 205 13.75 -13.95 -3.30
CA VAL A 205 13.99 -12.64 -3.94
C VAL A 205 14.76 -12.81 -5.26
N GLU A 206 15.78 -13.67 -5.26
CA GLU A 206 16.56 -13.96 -6.46
C GLU A 206 15.71 -14.57 -7.58
N THR A 207 14.83 -15.48 -7.20
CA THR A 207 13.91 -16.12 -8.13
C THR A 207 12.96 -15.12 -8.79
N TYR A 208 12.32 -14.26 -8.00
CA TYR A 208 11.39 -13.26 -8.52
C TYR A 208 12.08 -12.15 -9.30
N VAL A 209 13.26 -11.73 -8.89
CA VAL A 209 14.11 -10.83 -9.70
C VAL A 209 14.45 -11.45 -11.06
N SER A 210 14.75 -12.76 -11.08
CA SER A 210 14.98 -13.47 -12.34
C SER A 210 13.73 -13.52 -13.23
N TYR A 211 12.53 -13.69 -12.64
CA TYR A 211 11.27 -13.67 -13.39
C TYR A 211 10.99 -12.28 -13.96
N LEU A 212 11.17 -11.20 -13.17
CA LEU A 212 11.01 -9.85 -13.65
C LEU A 212 11.97 -9.54 -14.80
N ARG A 213 13.26 -9.87 -14.67
CA ARG A 213 14.23 -9.67 -15.75
C ARG A 213 13.79 -10.34 -17.04
N ARG A 214 13.37 -11.59 -16.96
CA ARG A 214 12.91 -12.33 -18.15
C ARG A 214 11.72 -11.68 -18.84
N LYS A 215 10.85 -10.96 -18.08
CA LYS A 215 9.66 -10.32 -18.60
C LYS A 215 9.91 -8.88 -19.06
N LEU A 216 10.79 -8.16 -18.38
CA LEU A 216 11.04 -6.73 -18.60
C LEU A 216 12.26 -6.45 -19.49
N ASP A 217 13.29 -7.29 -19.38
CA ASP A 217 14.51 -7.08 -20.15
C ASP A 217 14.32 -7.67 -21.56
N GLY A 218 14.45 -6.82 -22.58
CA GLY A 218 14.61 -7.26 -23.97
C GLY A 218 16.07 -7.66 -24.24
N ASP A 219 16.55 -7.37 -25.45
CA ASP A 219 17.94 -7.64 -25.85
C ASP A 219 18.97 -6.67 -25.24
N GLY A 220 18.50 -5.72 -24.42
CA GLY A 220 19.31 -4.64 -23.81
C GLY A 220 19.83 -4.97 -22.40
N PRO A 221 20.56 -4.03 -21.79
CA PRO A 221 21.03 -4.19 -20.41
C PRO A 221 19.86 -4.16 -19.42
N SER A 222 19.90 -5.10 -18.45
CA SER A 222 18.84 -5.22 -17.43
C SER A 222 18.60 -3.93 -16.64
N LEU A 223 17.32 -3.56 -16.50
CA LEU A 223 16.86 -2.46 -15.65
C LEU A 223 17.13 -2.73 -14.17
N ILE A 224 17.03 -4.00 -13.75
CA ILE A 224 17.27 -4.42 -12.37
C ILE A 224 18.73 -4.87 -12.24
N ARG A 225 19.57 -4.05 -11.61
CA ARG A 225 20.99 -4.36 -11.39
C ARG A 225 21.21 -5.10 -10.09
N THR A 226 22.08 -6.11 -10.12
CA THR A 226 22.57 -6.79 -8.92
C THR A 226 23.79 -6.06 -8.37
N VAL A 227 23.72 -5.63 -7.11
CA VAL A 227 24.88 -5.14 -6.35
C VAL A 227 25.38 -6.28 -5.49
N ARG A 228 26.48 -6.92 -5.91
CA ARG A 228 27.02 -8.12 -5.27
C ARG A 228 27.22 -7.92 -3.77
N GLY A 229 26.73 -8.87 -2.97
CA GLY A 229 26.84 -8.84 -1.51
C GLY A 229 25.90 -7.85 -0.81
N VAL A 230 25.14 -7.02 -1.55
CA VAL A 230 24.24 -6.00 -0.99
C VAL A 230 22.78 -6.28 -1.35
N GLY A 231 22.42 -6.32 -2.65
CA GLY A 231 21.04 -6.49 -3.06
C GLY A 231 20.79 -6.06 -4.51
N TYR A 232 19.68 -5.37 -4.74
CA TYR A 232 19.22 -4.98 -6.08
C TYR A 232 18.87 -3.50 -6.16
N ALA A 233 19.02 -2.93 -7.36
CA ALA A 233 18.63 -1.56 -7.66
C ALA A 233 17.97 -1.48 -9.04
N LEU A 234 16.89 -0.72 -9.16
CA LEU A 234 16.31 -0.35 -10.45
C LEU A 234 16.98 0.93 -10.93
N ARG A 235 17.50 0.91 -12.15
CA ARG A 235 18.11 2.09 -12.79
C ARG A 235 17.85 2.06 -14.28
N GLN A 236 17.68 3.23 -14.87
CA GLN A 236 17.73 3.35 -16.32
C GLN A 236 19.07 2.81 -16.86
N PRO A 237 19.07 2.09 -17.99
CA PRO A 237 20.30 1.84 -18.70
C PRO A 237 20.92 3.21 -19.02
N SER A 238 22.12 3.48 -18.52
CA SER A 238 22.87 4.63 -18.99
C SER A 238 23.16 4.40 -20.47
N GLU A 239 22.74 5.29 -21.35
CA GLU A 239 23.30 5.35 -22.70
C GLU A 239 24.82 5.40 -22.54
N SER A 240 25.47 4.35 -23.01
CA SER A 240 26.93 4.31 -23.06
C SER A 240 27.38 5.37 -24.04
N ALA A 241 28.07 6.37 -23.50
CA ALA A 241 28.83 7.31 -24.30
C ALA A 241 29.96 6.61 -25.07
#